data_87773341f91a8abc68dafabc37eb88de
#
_entry.id   87773341f91a8abc68dafabc37eb88de
#
_cell.length_a   1.000
_cell.length_b   1.000
_cell.length_c   1.000
_cell.angle_alpha   90.00
_cell.angle_beta   90.00
_cell.angle_gamma   90.00
#
_symmetry.space_group_name_H-M   'P 1'
#
loop_
_entity.id
_entity.type
_entity.pdbx_description
1 polymer ?
#
loop_
_entity_poly.entity_id
_entity_poly.type
_entity_poly.pdbx_seq_one_letter_code
_entity_poly.pdbx_strand_id
1 'polypeptide(L)'
;MSSIVYLKNKSTGRVYAYLNESVWNSTLKKCECKRKCLGHVDPVTGDIVPNKGNKRDTSAAFVNSFGLTYLLSGVSSQMGLSSALEVAFPLDWNLILSCAFYLLDTDTAPLSRVTYWSKDNDHPYGKPITSDIVSDMLSHISENQLFSFFREWRDGFSKNEFYMSHTMSVTSYDNRNDTIRFNDLPLISVVPKTGLSMIYNNKTGIPITYGLWNRAPVDNLDIGRRVREKSWLDLDKITQVLDHEFCNDLNIDGLFNNGTRFIVRAPPEFYFAKDAIIRVKDRIMAMDNLKVICGEQLFVMSFLNYWKGRRCYTHIYFSTEEAEAEFSYFLGLIEDCHNELNSDVRVREHESFYRKYFNVIETDYGKIVEENGEAIMSYNDVAGFFVLISNTVKSPATALTLYRQKDMVEKEFENLRNERDRINLKLYSDAGYRGRLFLQFICLVLKIRILNAIESNTLLKGMSVQDLLQEMKAVKKVSIPGFDTPFYTKVNNIQAEILKIFGMDPSELTSLSRQNAT
;
A
#
# COMPACT_ATOMS: atom_id res chain seq x y z
N MET A 1 42.27 14.23 32.67
CA MET A 1 41.87 14.15 34.10
C MET A 1 40.98 15.35 34.40
N SER A 2 39.81 15.12 34.97
CA SER A 2 38.92 16.20 35.42
C SER A 2 39.00 16.35 36.93
N SER A 3 39.04 17.58 37.43
CA SER A 3 39.08 17.93 38.86
C SER A 3 38.20 19.13 39.14
N ILE A 4 37.56 19.16 40.30
CA ILE A 4 36.81 20.36 40.75
C ILE A 4 37.77 21.30 41.47
N VAL A 5 37.81 22.57 41.03
CA VAL A 5 38.62 23.61 41.60
C VAL A 5 37.73 24.72 42.15
N TYR A 6 37.98 25.15 43.38
CA TYR A 6 37.23 26.21 44.03
C TYR A 6 38.01 27.53 43.95
N LEU A 7 37.37 28.58 43.40
CA LEU A 7 37.97 29.88 43.25
C LEU A 7 37.13 30.94 43.96
N LYS A 8 37.77 31.72 44.83
CA LYS A 8 37.14 32.86 45.54
C LYS A 8 37.17 34.09 44.66
N ASN A 9 36.03 34.69 44.41
CA ASN A 9 35.93 35.98 43.72
C ASN A 9 36.37 37.08 44.65
N LYS A 10 37.41 37.84 44.25
CA LYS A 10 38.02 38.87 45.07
C LYS A 10 37.13 40.10 45.37
N SER A 11 36.18 40.41 44.48
CA SER A 11 35.28 41.56 44.60
C SER A 11 34.01 41.23 45.40
N THR A 12 33.47 39.97 45.31
CA THR A 12 32.22 39.61 45.99
C THR A 12 32.43 38.70 47.21
N GLY A 13 33.63 38.17 47.40
CA GLY A 13 33.94 37.20 48.44
C GLY A 13 33.35 35.80 48.24
N ARG A 14 32.53 35.59 47.23
CA ARG A 14 31.87 34.29 46.93
C ARG A 14 32.85 33.29 46.37
N VAL A 15 32.70 32.02 46.75
CA VAL A 15 33.47 30.90 46.22
C VAL A 15 32.67 30.24 45.11
N TYR A 16 33.32 30.00 43.98
CA TYR A 16 32.73 29.32 42.80
C TYR A 16 33.47 28.01 42.57
N ALA A 17 32.72 26.97 42.23
CA ALA A 17 33.23 25.67 41.83
C ALA A 17 33.36 25.60 40.30
N TYR A 18 34.52 25.16 39.83
CA TYR A 18 34.80 24.97 38.40
C TYR A 18 35.22 23.52 38.15
N LEU A 19 34.66 22.89 37.13
CA LEU A 19 35.20 21.67 36.55
C LEU A 19 36.40 22.05 35.67
N ASN A 20 37.56 21.49 35.98
CA ASN A 20 38.78 21.72 35.25
C ASN A 20 39.14 20.45 34.47
N GLU A 21 39.10 20.53 33.14
CA GLU A 21 39.46 19.44 32.25
C GLU A 21 40.75 19.74 31.53
N SER A 22 41.77 18.91 31.75
CA SER A 22 43.06 19.03 31.08
C SER A 22 43.04 18.16 29.81
N VAL A 23 43.12 18.82 28.65
CA VAL A 23 43.18 18.18 27.34
C VAL A 23 44.52 18.43 26.71
N TRP A 24 45.23 17.39 26.29
CA TRP A 24 46.48 17.52 25.56
C TRP A 24 46.23 18.00 24.14
N ASN A 25 46.77 19.16 23.79
CA ASN A 25 46.73 19.70 22.44
C ASN A 25 48.00 19.21 21.69
N SER A 26 47.82 18.25 20.79
CA SER A 26 48.94 17.66 20.03
C SER A 26 49.59 18.63 19.05
N THR A 27 48.88 19.65 18.58
CA THR A 27 49.36 20.65 17.63
C THR A 27 50.27 21.67 18.34
N LEU A 28 49.91 22.07 19.56
CA LEU A 28 50.65 23.05 20.35
C LEU A 28 51.61 22.40 21.34
N LYS A 29 51.67 21.06 21.42
CA LYS A 29 52.49 20.25 22.35
C LYS A 29 52.42 20.76 23.82
N LYS A 30 51.23 21.22 24.25
CA LYS A 30 50.97 21.67 25.62
C LYS A 30 49.61 21.20 26.13
N CYS A 31 49.51 21.15 27.46
CA CYS A 31 48.24 20.82 28.10
C CYS A 31 47.38 22.07 28.19
N GLU A 32 46.19 22.05 27.62
CA GLU A 32 45.18 23.11 27.72
C GLU A 32 44.15 22.76 28.79
N CYS A 33 43.87 23.70 29.69
CA CYS A 33 42.85 23.54 30.70
C CYS A 33 41.55 24.23 30.27
N LYS A 34 40.50 23.46 30.01
CA LYS A 34 39.15 24.00 29.85
C LYS A 34 38.46 24.05 31.20
N ARG A 35 38.00 25.23 31.59
CA ARG A 35 37.27 25.44 32.84
C ARG A 35 35.80 25.70 32.57
N LYS A 36 34.92 24.95 33.27
CA LYS A 36 33.47 25.13 33.22
C LYS A 36 32.98 25.48 34.62
N CYS A 37 32.34 26.63 34.79
CA CYS A 37 31.76 27.01 36.08
C CYS A 37 30.56 26.14 36.42
N LEU A 38 30.58 25.44 37.54
CA LEU A 38 29.50 24.58 38.02
C LEU A 38 28.48 25.37 38.85
N GLY A 39 28.91 26.44 39.53
CA GLY A 39 28.04 27.23 40.39
C GLY A 39 28.83 27.94 41.51
N HIS A 40 28.13 28.51 42.46
CA HIS A 40 28.75 29.07 43.68
C HIS A 40 28.56 28.08 44.83
N VAL A 41 29.49 28.11 45.79
CA VAL A 41 29.43 27.26 46.98
C VAL A 41 28.60 28.00 48.04
N ASP A 42 27.60 27.33 48.58
CA ASP A 42 26.84 27.84 49.72
C ASP A 42 27.77 27.92 50.97
N PRO A 43 27.88 29.07 51.60
CA PRO A 43 28.81 29.23 52.72
C PRO A 43 28.39 28.50 54.01
N VAL A 44 27.12 28.03 54.07
CA VAL A 44 26.58 27.37 55.26
C VAL A 44 26.61 25.84 55.09
N THR A 45 26.14 25.33 53.89
CA THR A 45 26.07 23.89 53.66
C THR A 45 27.29 23.32 52.93
N GLY A 46 28.10 24.15 52.31
CA GLY A 46 29.23 23.71 51.49
C GLY A 46 28.83 23.14 50.11
N ASP A 47 27.56 23.11 49.79
CA ASP A 47 27.04 22.55 48.54
C ASP A 47 27.25 23.49 47.35
N ILE A 48 27.41 22.93 46.16
CA ILE A 48 27.52 23.70 44.93
C ILE A 48 26.12 24.08 44.45
N VAL A 49 25.78 25.35 44.54
CA VAL A 49 24.50 25.90 44.02
C VAL A 49 24.74 26.39 42.59
N PRO A 50 24.07 25.82 41.59
CA PRO A 50 24.21 26.22 40.19
C PRO A 50 23.88 27.70 39.98
N ASN A 51 24.64 28.41 39.15
CA ASN A 51 24.37 29.82 38.84
C ASN A 51 23.02 29.95 38.10
N LYS A 52 22.15 30.85 38.55
CA LYS A 52 20.84 31.14 37.95
C LYS A 52 20.89 31.64 36.49
N GLY A 53 22.08 31.88 35.93
CA GLY A 53 22.30 32.51 34.62
C GLY A 53 22.24 31.60 33.41
N ASN A 54 22.16 30.27 33.58
CA ASN A 54 21.93 29.34 32.48
C ASN A 54 20.98 28.24 32.97
N LYS A 55 19.72 28.60 33.21
CA LYS A 55 18.66 27.64 33.03
C LYS A 55 18.66 27.26 31.54
N ARG A 56 19.53 26.34 31.14
CA ARG A 56 19.19 25.50 29.99
C ARG A 56 17.86 24.92 30.36
N ASP A 57 16.89 25.18 29.54
CA ASP A 57 15.54 24.67 29.72
C ASP A 57 15.62 23.14 29.59
N THR A 58 15.95 22.46 30.68
CA THR A 58 16.02 21.01 30.79
C THR A 58 14.59 20.41 30.91
N SER A 59 13.59 21.29 30.82
CA SER A 59 12.19 20.94 31.07
C SER A 59 11.49 20.24 29.90
N ALA A 60 12.10 20.10 28.73
CA ALA A 60 11.49 19.40 27.61
C ALA A 60 12.47 18.42 26.95
N ALA A 61 12.55 17.21 27.46
CA ALA A 61 13.07 16.11 26.67
C ALA A 61 12.12 15.85 25.48
N PHE A 62 12.66 15.83 24.27
CA PHE A 62 11.90 15.45 23.08
C PHE A 62 11.97 13.93 22.94
N VAL A 63 10.80 13.28 22.88
CA VAL A 63 10.68 11.84 22.73
C VAL A 63 9.97 11.54 21.43
N ASN A 64 10.71 11.01 20.46
CA ASN A 64 10.18 10.66 19.16
C ASN A 64 10.20 9.14 18.95
N SER A 65 9.22 8.61 18.22
CA SER A 65 9.27 7.25 17.72
C SER A 65 10.40 7.13 16.71
N PHE A 66 11.29 6.15 16.89
CA PHE A 66 12.48 5.94 16.06
C PHE A 66 12.48 4.60 15.34
N GLY A 67 12.05 3.53 16.02
CA GLY A 67 12.18 2.18 15.49
C GLY A 67 11.37 1.94 14.20
N LEU A 68 10.21 2.58 14.07
CA LEU A 68 9.43 2.59 12.83
C LEU A 68 10.28 3.12 11.66
N THR A 69 10.85 4.29 11.83
CA THR A 69 11.66 4.95 10.79
C THR A 69 12.93 4.17 10.50
N TYR A 70 13.56 3.61 11.53
CA TYR A 70 14.74 2.75 11.35
C TYR A 70 14.40 1.54 10.47
N LEU A 71 13.31 0.82 10.77
CA LEU A 71 12.85 -0.31 9.97
C LEU A 71 12.53 0.10 8.52
N LEU A 72 11.67 1.10 8.33
CA LEU A 72 11.21 1.49 7.00
C LEU A 72 12.34 2.09 6.14
N SER A 73 13.28 2.82 6.74
CA SER A 73 14.48 3.32 6.05
C SER A 73 15.39 2.17 5.63
N GLY A 74 15.61 1.18 6.49
CA GLY A 74 16.37 -0.01 6.16
C GLY A 74 15.73 -0.80 5.02
N VAL A 75 14.43 -1.04 5.08
CA VAL A 75 13.66 -1.71 4.03
C VAL A 75 13.76 -0.96 2.71
N SER A 76 13.54 0.36 2.70
CA SER A 76 13.58 1.16 1.48
C SER A 76 14.99 1.20 0.86
N SER A 77 16.03 1.22 1.68
CA SER A 77 17.42 1.18 1.23
C SER A 77 17.78 -0.18 0.61
N GLN A 78 17.43 -1.29 1.28
CA GLN A 78 17.71 -2.65 0.79
C GLN A 78 17.01 -2.94 -0.54
N MET A 79 15.82 -2.37 -0.75
CA MET A 79 15.08 -2.50 -2.01
C MET A 79 15.63 -1.62 -3.13
N GLY A 80 16.53 -0.68 -2.85
CA GLY A 80 16.97 0.35 -3.78
C GLY A 80 15.95 1.48 -4.00
N LEU A 81 14.86 1.49 -3.22
CA LEU A 81 13.79 2.50 -3.34
C LEU A 81 14.29 3.90 -3.01
N SER A 82 15.05 4.03 -1.92
CA SER A 82 15.67 5.31 -1.52
C SER A 82 16.60 5.85 -2.60
N SER A 83 17.44 4.99 -3.19
CA SER A 83 18.37 5.38 -4.26
C SER A 83 17.64 5.84 -5.53
N ALA A 84 16.59 5.12 -5.93
CA ALA A 84 15.77 5.52 -7.08
C ALA A 84 15.05 6.86 -6.85
N LEU A 85 14.58 7.10 -5.62
CA LEU A 85 13.98 8.38 -5.24
C LEU A 85 15.02 9.51 -5.23
N GLU A 86 16.22 9.27 -4.70
CA GLU A 86 17.30 10.28 -4.64
C GLU A 86 17.75 10.72 -6.03
N VAL A 87 17.88 9.77 -6.96
CA VAL A 87 18.22 10.06 -8.37
C VAL A 87 17.15 10.89 -9.06
N ALA A 88 15.87 10.55 -8.85
CA ALA A 88 14.77 11.21 -9.52
C ALA A 88 14.33 12.53 -8.87
N PHE A 89 14.45 12.62 -7.53
CA PHE A 89 13.97 13.73 -6.72
C PHE A 89 15.05 14.20 -5.72
N PRO A 90 16.20 14.71 -6.18
CA PRO A 90 17.36 14.97 -5.33
C PRO A 90 17.08 15.95 -4.17
N LEU A 91 16.08 16.82 -4.29
CA LEU A 91 15.69 17.77 -3.25
C LEU A 91 14.59 17.26 -2.32
N ASP A 92 13.71 16.39 -2.82
CA ASP A 92 12.44 16.04 -2.15
C ASP A 92 12.33 14.55 -1.76
N TRP A 93 13.31 13.68 -2.14
CA TRP A 93 13.23 12.24 -1.92
C TRP A 93 12.96 11.85 -0.46
N ASN A 94 13.59 12.55 0.48
CA ASN A 94 13.42 12.32 1.90
C ASN A 94 12.06 12.81 2.42
N LEU A 95 11.49 13.87 1.84
CA LEU A 95 10.13 14.32 2.14
C LEU A 95 9.09 13.34 1.58
N ILE A 96 9.25 12.87 0.33
CA ILE A 96 8.41 11.84 -0.29
C ILE A 96 8.40 10.59 0.59
N LEU A 97 9.58 10.11 1.00
CA LEU A 97 9.71 8.92 1.82
C LEU A 97 9.07 9.10 3.20
N SER A 98 9.24 10.29 3.83
CA SER A 98 8.60 10.60 5.11
C SER A 98 7.08 10.62 5.02
N CYS A 99 6.52 11.16 3.95
CA CYS A 99 5.09 11.14 3.70
C CYS A 99 4.56 9.71 3.43
N ALA A 100 5.35 8.87 2.75
CA ALA A 100 5.00 7.46 2.56
C ALA A 100 5.00 6.69 3.89
N PHE A 101 5.97 6.94 4.77
CA PHE A 101 6.00 6.35 6.12
C PHE A 101 4.80 6.79 6.95
N TYR A 102 4.42 8.06 6.87
CA TYR A 102 3.22 8.57 7.51
C TYR A 102 1.95 7.84 7.03
N LEU A 103 1.75 7.72 5.73
CA LEU A 103 0.59 7.03 5.16
C LEU A 103 0.54 5.56 5.61
N LEU A 104 1.69 4.90 5.63
CA LEU A 104 1.79 3.50 6.03
C LEU A 104 1.51 3.32 7.53
N ASP A 105 2.08 4.17 8.38
CA ASP A 105 1.90 4.12 9.85
C ASP A 105 0.46 4.43 10.30
N THR A 106 -0.23 5.31 9.57
CA THR A 106 -1.55 5.79 9.96
C THR A 106 -2.70 5.13 9.22
N ASP A 107 -2.40 4.10 8.43
CA ASP A 107 -3.34 3.41 7.54
C ASP A 107 -4.19 4.42 6.73
N THR A 108 -3.47 5.29 6.00
CA THR A 108 -4.05 6.29 5.09
C THR A 108 -4.78 7.47 5.71
N ALA A 109 -4.36 7.91 6.89
CA ALA A 109 -4.89 9.17 7.42
C ALA A 109 -4.62 10.35 6.45
N PRO A 110 -5.48 11.38 6.45
CA PRO A 110 -5.30 12.53 5.57
C PRO A 110 -3.92 13.19 5.71
N LEU A 111 -3.24 13.46 4.59
CA LEU A 111 -1.92 14.10 4.55
C LEU A 111 -1.87 15.46 5.25
N SER A 112 -3.02 16.15 5.38
CA SER A 112 -3.13 17.38 6.16
C SER A 112 -2.79 17.20 7.65
N ARG A 113 -2.82 15.96 8.17
CA ARG A 113 -2.47 15.64 9.56
C ARG A 113 -1.00 15.25 9.75
N VAL A 114 -0.20 15.19 8.69
CA VAL A 114 1.23 14.83 8.75
C VAL A 114 2.02 15.74 9.69
N THR A 115 1.60 16.98 9.87
CA THR A 115 2.22 17.95 10.77
C THR A 115 2.27 17.48 12.22
N TYR A 116 1.21 16.81 12.69
CA TYR A 116 1.18 16.24 14.04
C TYR A 116 2.06 15.01 14.14
N TRP A 117 1.97 14.13 13.16
CA TRP A 117 2.76 12.91 13.11
C TRP A 117 4.28 13.21 13.07
N SER A 118 4.72 14.19 12.27
CA SER A 118 6.13 14.56 12.13
C SER A 118 6.76 15.15 13.39
N LYS A 119 5.95 15.57 14.37
CA LYS A 119 6.44 16.05 15.68
C LYS A 119 6.77 14.89 16.62
N ASP A 120 6.01 13.79 16.51
CA ASP A 120 6.09 12.66 17.43
C ASP A 120 6.93 11.49 16.88
N ASN A 121 7.29 11.55 15.60
CA ASN A 121 8.04 10.51 14.92
C ASN A 121 9.33 11.08 14.30
N ASP A 122 10.41 10.34 14.45
CA ASP A 122 11.60 10.55 13.63
C ASP A 122 11.27 10.22 12.18
N HIS A 123 11.88 10.88 11.20
CA HIS A 123 11.60 10.64 9.79
C HIS A 123 12.72 11.16 8.87
N PRO A 124 12.89 10.63 7.64
CA PRO A 124 14.01 10.95 6.76
C PRO A 124 14.19 12.44 6.44
N TYR A 125 13.11 13.20 6.36
CA TYR A 125 13.17 14.64 6.07
C TYR A 125 13.81 15.44 7.21
N GLY A 126 13.66 15.02 8.47
CA GLY A 126 14.32 15.59 9.64
C GLY A 126 13.93 17.02 10.01
N LYS A 127 12.94 17.60 9.34
CA LYS A 127 12.41 18.96 9.56
C LYS A 127 10.89 18.88 9.75
N PRO A 128 10.25 19.87 10.41
CA PRO A 128 8.79 19.89 10.52
C PRO A 128 8.12 19.82 9.14
N ILE A 129 7.14 18.95 9.00
CA ILE A 129 6.37 18.77 7.76
C ILE A 129 5.03 19.49 7.95
N THR A 130 4.69 20.40 7.03
CA THR A 130 3.38 21.07 7.01
C THR A 130 2.58 20.63 5.79
N SER A 131 1.26 20.81 5.83
CA SER A 131 0.38 20.52 4.69
C SER A 131 0.76 21.31 3.43
N ASP A 132 1.25 22.55 3.60
CA ASP A 132 1.65 23.40 2.49
C ASP A 132 2.93 22.89 1.81
N ILE A 133 3.92 22.44 2.59
CA ILE A 133 5.15 21.83 2.06
C ILE A 133 4.81 20.56 1.28
N VAL A 134 3.89 19.73 1.80
CA VAL A 134 3.45 18.50 1.09
C VAL A 134 2.69 18.85 -0.18
N SER A 135 1.76 19.81 -0.13
CA SER A 135 1.00 20.25 -1.29
C SER A 135 1.89 20.80 -2.39
N ASP A 136 2.89 21.62 -2.01
CA ASP A 136 3.88 22.19 -2.92
C ASP A 136 4.71 21.06 -3.58
N MET A 137 5.29 20.17 -2.80
CA MET A 137 6.04 19.01 -3.31
C MET A 137 5.19 18.19 -4.30
N LEU A 138 3.97 17.81 -3.95
CA LEU A 138 3.12 16.97 -4.80
C LEU A 138 2.76 17.65 -6.11
N SER A 139 2.57 18.98 -6.11
CA SER A 139 2.23 19.74 -7.32
C SER A 139 3.41 19.94 -8.27
N HIS A 140 4.65 19.81 -7.79
CA HIS A 140 5.86 19.97 -8.59
C HIS A 140 6.43 18.66 -9.15
N ILE A 141 5.84 17.50 -8.82
CA ILE A 141 6.26 16.21 -9.39
C ILE A 141 5.99 16.19 -10.89
N SER A 142 7.05 16.21 -11.68
CA SER A 142 7.00 16.22 -13.15
C SER A 142 7.00 14.81 -13.75
N GLU A 143 6.52 14.69 -14.98
CA GLU A 143 6.55 13.40 -15.72
C GLU A 143 7.98 12.91 -15.98
N ASN A 144 8.91 13.82 -16.20
CA ASN A 144 10.32 13.45 -16.40
C ASN A 144 10.94 12.85 -15.15
N GLN A 145 10.61 13.38 -13.97
CA GLN A 145 11.05 12.83 -12.69
C GLN A 145 10.44 11.44 -12.45
N LEU A 146 9.14 11.27 -12.71
CA LEU A 146 8.49 9.96 -12.64
C LEU A 146 9.12 8.95 -13.61
N PHE A 147 9.42 9.36 -14.83
CA PHE A 147 10.10 8.52 -15.81
C PHE A 147 11.50 8.10 -15.31
N SER A 148 12.27 9.06 -14.77
CA SER A 148 13.59 8.78 -14.18
C SER A 148 13.48 7.79 -13.02
N PHE A 149 12.54 8.01 -12.11
CA PHE A 149 12.31 7.11 -10.98
C PHE A 149 11.96 5.68 -11.43
N PHE A 150 10.98 5.53 -12.32
CA PHE A 150 10.55 4.20 -12.74
C PHE A 150 11.63 3.44 -13.52
N ARG A 151 12.50 4.13 -14.23
CA ARG A 151 13.64 3.53 -14.91
C ARG A 151 14.64 2.98 -13.89
N GLU A 152 15.07 3.79 -12.94
CA GLU A 152 16.01 3.40 -11.89
C GLU A 152 15.43 2.28 -11.01
N TRP A 153 14.16 2.43 -10.62
CA TRP A 153 13.46 1.45 -9.79
C TRP A 153 13.36 0.08 -10.47
N ARG A 154 13.01 0.05 -11.76
CA ARG A 154 12.92 -1.18 -12.54
C ARG A 154 14.27 -1.89 -12.65
N ASP A 155 15.36 -1.16 -12.81
CA ASP A 155 16.68 -1.74 -13.05
C ASP A 155 17.19 -2.58 -11.86
N GLY A 156 16.62 -2.39 -10.69
CA GLY A 156 16.78 -3.27 -9.51
C GLY A 156 16.13 -4.66 -9.63
N PHE A 157 15.30 -4.92 -10.66
CA PHE A 157 14.57 -6.17 -10.82
C PHE A 157 15.02 -6.95 -12.07
N SER A 158 14.91 -8.29 -12.00
CA SER A 158 15.20 -9.16 -13.15
C SER A 158 14.22 -8.92 -14.31
N LYS A 159 14.73 -8.78 -15.53
CA LYS A 159 13.99 -8.35 -16.72
C LYS A 159 12.87 -9.31 -17.20
N ASN A 160 12.77 -10.52 -16.69
CA ASN A 160 11.93 -11.58 -17.25
C ASN A 160 10.73 -11.98 -16.38
N GLU A 161 10.40 -11.21 -15.33
CA GLU A 161 9.48 -11.65 -14.29
C GLU A 161 8.41 -10.60 -13.96
N PHE A 162 7.80 -10.00 -14.99
CA PHE A 162 6.78 -8.97 -14.80
C PHE A 162 5.41 -9.42 -15.28
N TYR A 163 4.38 -9.02 -14.53
CA TYR A 163 2.97 -9.12 -14.87
C TYR A 163 2.35 -7.74 -14.91
N MET A 164 1.30 -7.59 -15.68
CA MET A 164 0.53 -6.36 -15.78
C MET A 164 -0.91 -6.64 -15.42
N SER A 165 -1.44 -5.92 -14.46
CA SER A 165 -2.86 -5.90 -14.18
C SER A 165 -3.53 -4.66 -14.78
N HIS A 166 -4.82 -4.80 -15.04
CA HIS A 166 -5.69 -3.70 -15.46
C HIS A 166 -6.93 -3.70 -14.60
N THR A 167 -7.16 -2.61 -13.90
CA THR A 167 -8.34 -2.42 -13.08
C THR A 167 -9.14 -1.26 -13.62
N MET A 168 -10.44 -1.44 -13.78
CA MET A 168 -11.37 -0.36 -14.04
C MET A 168 -11.81 0.27 -12.72
N SER A 169 -10.95 1.05 -12.12
CA SER A 169 -11.27 1.81 -10.93
C SER A 169 -12.15 3.00 -11.30
N VAL A 170 -13.31 3.10 -10.69
CA VAL A 170 -14.17 4.29 -10.78
C VAL A 170 -13.52 5.38 -9.94
N THR A 171 -12.60 6.14 -10.50
CA THR A 171 -12.20 7.40 -9.90
C THR A 171 -13.15 8.46 -10.38
N SER A 172 -13.96 9.00 -9.49
CA SER A 172 -14.67 10.23 -9.74
C SER A 172 -13.66 11.38 -9.86
N TYR A 173 -13.17 11.61 -11.04
CA TYR A 173 -12.51 12.85 -11.37
C TYR A 173 -13.62 13.88 -11.58
N ASP A 174 -13.99 14.55 -10.52
CA ASP A 174 -14.94 15.65 -10.56
C ASP A 174 -14.21 16.88 -11.14
N ASN A 175 -14.11 16.95 -12.46
CA ASN A 175 -13.86 18.20 -13.14
C ASN A 175 -15.10 19.06 -12.96
N ARG A 176 -15.12 19.97 -11.98
CA ARG A 176 -16.19 20.92 -11.74
C ARG A 176 -16.53 21.80 -12.96
N ASN A 177 -15.80 21.69 -14.05
CA ASN A 177 -16.04 22.38 -15.30
C ASN A 177 -16.94 21.62 -16.27
N ASP A 178 -17.27 20.35 -16.03
CA ASP A 178 -18.14 19.55 -16.91
C ASP A 178 -19.56 19.37 -16.33
N THR A 179 -20.03 20.25 -15.45
CA THR A 179 -21.45 20.35 -15.14
C THR A 179 -22.19 20.96 -16.31
N ILE A 180 -22.49 20.16 -17.33
CA ILE A 180 -23.52 20.49 -18.30
C ILE A 180 -24.85 20.47 -17.55
N ARG A 181 -25.34 21.65 -17.20
CA ARG A 181 -26.70 21.85 -16.70
C ARG A 181 -27.66 21.74 -17.91
N PHE A 182 -28.34 20.64 -18.01
CA PHE A 182 -29.56 20.54 -18.82
C PHE A 182 -30.77 20.59 -17.88
N ASN A 183 -31.49 21.71 -17.95
CA ASN A 183 -32.84 21.92 -17.42
C ASN A 183 -33.16 21.24 -16.07
N ASP A 184 -32.71 21.83 -14.96
CA ASP A 184 -33.19 21.63 -13.56
C ASP A 184 -33.47 20.20 -13.06
N LEU A 185 -32.99 19.17 -13.76
CA LEU A 185 -32.97 17.79 -13.28
C LEU A 185 -31.59 17.47 -12.74
N PRO A 186 -31.46 16.70 -11.63
CA PRO A 186 -30.17 16.24 -11.14
C PRO A 186 -29.58 15.30 -12.19
N LEU A 187 -28.64 15.81 -12.96
CA LEU A 187 -27.88 15.03 -13.92
C LEU A 187 -27.08 13.99 -13.15
N ILE A 188 -27.29 12.75 -13.54
CA ILE A 188 -26.37 11.66 -13.29
C ILE A 188 -25.04 12.13 -13.88
N SER A 189 -24.11 12.56 -13.01
CA SER A 189 -22.76 12.87 -13.42
C SER A 189 -22.18 11.58 -13.99
N VAL A 190 -22.04 11.52 -15.31
CA VAL A 190 -21.22 10.48 -15.95
C VAL A 190 -19.79 10.81 -15.58
N VAL A 191 -19.38 10.30 -14.44
CA VAL A 191 -18.01 10.40 -13.95
C VAL A 191 -17.15 9.63 -14.93
N PRO A 192 -16.16 10.25 -15.61
CA PRO A 192 -15.27 9.51 -16.48
C PRO A 192 -14.54 8.47 -15.67
N LYS A 193 -14.74 7.19 -16.02
CA LYS A 193 -14.04 6.08 -15.38
C LYS A 193 -12.57 6.16 -15.78
N THR A 194 -11.70 6.41 -14.84
CA THR A 194 -10.26 6.35 -15.04
C THR A 194 -9.79 4.95 -14.66
N GLY A 195 -9.19 4.25 -15.60
CA GLY A 195 -8.57 2.95 -15.35
C GLY A 195 -7.14 3.11 -14.87
N LEU A 196 -6.69 2.13 -14.10
CA LEU A 196 -5.33 1.99 -13.64
C LEU A 196 -4.74 0.70 -14.23
N SER A 197 -3.55 0.80 -14.81
CA SER A 197 -2.73 -0.37 -15.14
C SER A 197 -1.53 -0.38 -14.22
N MET A 198 -1.21 -1.52 -13.63
CA MET A 198 -0.07 -1.69 -12.75
C MET A 198 0.80 -2.84 -13.23
N ILE A 199 2.12 -2.61 -13.29
CA ILE A 199 3.10 -3.65 -13.57
C ILE A 199 3.80 -3.99 -12.26
N TYR A 200 3.87 -5.28 -11.94
CA TYR A 200 4.48 -5.79 -10.73
C TYR A 200 5.35 -7.02 -10.98
N ASN A 201 6.27 -7.27 -10.08
CA ASN A 201 7.13 -8.45 -10.12
C ASN A 201 6.33 -9.71 -9.75
N ASN A 202 6.42 -10.77 -10.54
CA ASN A 202 5.63 -11.99 -10.37
C ASN A 202 5.96 -12.80 -9.12
N LYS A 203 7.19 -12.71 -8.60
CA LYS A 203 7.60 -13.49 -7.43
C LYS A 203 7.21 -12.81 -6.12
N THR A 204 7.28 -11.48 -6.13
CA THR A 204 7.13 -10.69 -4.91
C THR A 204 5.86 -9.87 -4.87
N GLY A 205 5.11 -9.74 -5.98
CA GLY A 205 3.97 -8.83 -6.07
C GLY A 205 4.35 -7.34 -5.96
N ILE A 206 5.65 -7.01 -5.85
CA ILE A 206 6.10 -5.62 -5.67
C ILE A 206 5.81 -4.81 -6.93
N PRO A 207 5.10 -3.67 -6.81
CA PRO A 207 4.80 -2.80 -7.94
C PRO A 207 6.07 -2.18 -8.54
N ILE A 208 6.14 -2.16 -9.88
CA ILE A 208 7.26 -1.61 -10.63
C ILE A 208 6.90 -0.28 -11.27
N THR A 209 5.71 -0.16 -11.85
CA THR A 209 5.20 1.07 -12.43
C THR A 209 3.69 0.99 -12.58
N TYR A 210 3.07 2.15 -12.82
CA TYR A 210 1.64 2.25 -13.11
C TYR A 210 1.40 3.16 -14.32
N GLY A 211 0.20 3.04 -14.91
CA GLY A 211 -0.32 3.92 -15.95
C GLY A 211 -1.79 4.25 -15.72
N LEU A 212 -2.18 5.48 -16.01
CA LEU A 212 -3.57 5.91 -15.99
C LEU A 212 -4.13 5.98 -17.41
N TRP A 213 -5.40 5.68 -17.58
CA TRP A 213 -6.11 5.80 -18.84
C TRP A 213 -7.54 6.29 -18.63
N ASN A 214 -8.00 7.23 -19.48
CA ASN A 214 -9.19 8.04 -19.26
C ASN A 214 -10.49 7.49 -19.91
N ARG A 215 -10.49 6.29 -20.45
CA ARG A 215 -11.68 5.64 -21.02
C ARG A 215 -11.64 4.15 -20.73
N ALA A 216 -12.82 3.54 -20.56
CA ALA A 216 -12.92 2.10 -20.60
C ALA A 216 -12.25 1.60 -21.89
N PRO A 217 -11.35 0.62 -21.83
CA PRO A 217 -10.71 0.09 -23.03
C PRO A 217 -11.78 -0.64 -23.83
N VAL A 218 -12.39 0.09 -24.76
CA VAL A 218 -13.25 -0.51 -25.79
C VAL A 218 -12.37 -1.26 -26.78
N ASP A 219 -11.09 -0.84 -26.88
CA ASP A 219 -10.09 -1.48 -27.72
C ASP A 219 -8.84 -1.83 -26.90
N ASN A 220 -8.60 -3.11 -26.67
CA ASN A 220 -7.36 -3.65 -26.09
C ASN A 220 -6.08 -3.23 -26.83
N LEU A 221 -6.20 -2.74 -28.05
CA LEU A 221 -5.13 -2.16 -28.87
C LEU A 221 -4.54 -0.90 -28.25
N ASP A 222 -5.32 -0.12 -27.50
CA ASP A 222 -4.87 1.18 -26.97
C ASP A 222 -4.01 1.02 -25.71
N ILE A 223 -4.26 0.01 -24.90
CA ILE A 223 -3.46 -0.29 -23.71
C ILE A 223 -2.06 -0.75 -24.12
N GLY A 224 -1.98 -1.70 -25.04
CA GLY A 224 -0.71 -2.18 -25.59
C GLY A 224 0.08 -1.07 -26.30
N ARG A 225 -0.59 -0.12 -26.95
CA ARG A 225 0.04 0.99 -27.67
C ARG A 225 0.64 2.03 -26.69
N ARG A 226 -0.10 2.45 -25.66
CA ARG A 226 0.36 3.45 -24.68
C ARG A 226 1.44 2.93 -23.74
N VAL A 227 1.43 1.64 -23.45
CA VAL A 227 2.52 1.02 -22.69
C VAL A 227 3.73 0.78 -23.60
N ARG A 228 3.56 0.52 -24.91
CA ARG A 228 4.66 0.47 -25.90
C ARG A 228 5.38 1.81 -26.08
N GLU A 229 4.70 2.93 -25.86
CA GLU A 229 5.33 4.25 -25.84
C GLU A 229 6.35 4.39 -24.70
N LYS A 230 6.26 3.56 -23.68
CA LYS A 230 7.32 3.36 -22.67
C LYS A 230 8.33 2.32 -23.19
N SER A 231 9.13 2.70 -24.18
CA SER A 231 10.10 1.85 -24.92
C SER A 231 11.12 1.08 -24.08
N TRP A 232 11.14 1.27 -22.77
CA TRP A 232 12.04 0.64 -21.83
C TRP A 232 11.50 -0.68 -21.21
N LEU A 233 10.21 -1.03 -21.47
CA LEU A 233 9.61 -2.31 -21.06
C LEU A 233 9.42 -3.22 -22.27
N ASP A 234 9.93 -4.44 -22.20
CA ASP A 234 9.69 -5.50 -23.20
C ASP A 234 8.30 -6.10 -22.96
N LEU A 235 7.27 -5.41 -23.42
CA LEU A 235 5.87 -5.75 -23.17
C LEU A 235 5.42 -7.05 -23.83
N ASP A 236 6.10 -7.49 -24.86
CA ASP A 236 5.77 -8.73 -25.57
C ASP A 236 6.01 -9.97 -24.67
N LYS A 237 6.79 -9.79 -23.62
CA LYS A 237 7.07 -10.82 -22.61
C LYS A 237 6.22 -10.73 -21.34
N ILE A 238 5.45 -9.65 -21.17
CA ILE A 238 4.61 -9.44 -20.01
C ILE A 238 3.29 -10.20 -20.17
N THR A 239 2.90 -10.97 -19.15
CA THR A 239 1.58 -11.60 -19.12
C THR A 239 0.58 -10.64 -18.48
N GLN A 240 -0.52 -10.38 -19.18
CA GLN A 240 -1.62 -9.56 -18.65
C GLN A 240 -2.52 -10.42 -17.76
N VAL A 241 -2.82 -9.92 -16.57
CA VAL A 241 -3.76 -10.53 -15.63
C VAL A 241 -4.99 -9.62 -15.56
N LEU A 242 -6.11 -10.15 -16.06
CA LEU A 242 -7.31 -9.37 -16.35
C LEU A 242 -8.49 -9.83 -15.52
N ASP A 243 -9.31 -8.89 -15.09
CA ASP A 243 -10.54 -9.17 -14.36
C ASP A 243 -11.70 -9.57 -15.30
N HIS A 244 -12.80 -10.00 -14.68
CA HIS A 244 -14.00 -10.48 -15.38
C HIS A 244 -14.61 -9.44 -16.34
N GLU A 245 -14.46 -8.14 -16.06
CA GLU A 245 -14.94 -7.05 -16.92
C GLU A 245 -14.29 -7.07 -18.32
N PHE A 246 -13.08 -7.64 -18.42
CA PHE A 246 -12.35 -7.80 -19.68
C PHE A 246 -12.71 -9.11 -20.42
N CYS A 247 -13.49 -9.99 -19.81
CA CYS A 247 -13.85 -11.28 -20.38
C CYS A 247 -15.06 -11.17 -21.31
N ASN A 248 -14.80 -10.88 -22.57
CA ASN A 248 -15.76 -10.93 -23.65
C ASN A 248 -15.07 -11.38 -24.95
N ASP A 249 -15.87 -11.77 -25.95
CA ASP A 249 -15.37 -12.33 -27.21
C ASP A 249 -14.40 -11.42 -27.93
N LEU A 250 -14.72 -10.12 -28.01
CA LEU A 250 -13.89 -9.14 -28.72
C LEU A 250 -12.53 -8.97 -28.06
N ASN A 251 -12.53 -8.87 -26.73
CA ASN A 251 -11.31 -8.70 -25.96
C ASN A 251 -10.39 -9.92 -26.04
N ILE A 252 -10.96 -11.12 -25.85
CA ILE A 252 -10.19 -12.36 -25.94
C ILE A 252 -9.64 -12.57 -27.35
N ASP A 253 -10.45 -12.31 -28.38
CA ASP A 253 -9.97 -12.34 -29.78
C ASP A 253 -8.84 -11.35 -30.02
N GLY A 254 -8.96 -10.14 -29.51
CA GLY A 254 -7.94 -9.11 -29.59
C GLY A 254 -6.62 -9.52 -28.93
N LEU A 255 -6.68 -10.11 -27.74
CA LEU A 255 -5.51 -10.63 -27.01
C LEU A 255 -4.78 -11.71 -27.83
N PHE A 256 -5.53 -12.65 -28.41
CA PHE A 256 -4.95 -13.67 -29.26
C PHE A 256 -4.38 -13.12 -30.57
N ASN A 257 -5.08 -12.19 -31.23
CA ASN A 257 -4.64 -11.60 -32.51
C ASN A 257 -3.35 -10.78 -32.35
N ASN A 258 -3.19 -10.16 -31.18
CA ASN A 258 -1.98 -9.36 -30.87
C ASN A 258 -0.84 -10.24 -30.30
N GLY A 259 -1.00 -11.54 -30.17
CA GLY A 259 -0.01 -12.43 -29.56
C GLY A 259 0.24 -12.14 -28.08
N THR A 260 -0.68 -11.45 -27.40
CA THR A 260 -0.56 -11.05 -26.00
C THR A 260 -0.68 -12.27 -25.09
N ARG A 261 0.21 -12.40 -24.13
CA ARG A 261 0.11 -13.41 -23.06
C ARG A 261 -0.90 -12.93 -22.02
N PHE A 262 -1.83 -13.81 -21.61
CA PHE A 262 -2.84 -13.38 -20.67
C PHE A 262 -3.31 -14.48 -19.71
N ILE A 263 -3.85 -14.05 -18.60
CA ILE A 263 -4.75 -14.76 -17.69
C ILE A 263 -5.97 -13.84 -17.55
N VAL A 264 -7.16 -14.35 -17.77
CA VAL A 264 -8.42 -13.60 -17.61
C VAL A 264 -9.38 -14.38 -16.73
N ARG A 265 -10.01 -13.71 -15.75
CA ARG A 265 -11.12 -14.26 -14.99
C ARG A 265 -12.36 -14.28 -15.88
N ALA A 266 -12.94 -15.44 -16.04
CA ALA A 266 -14.18 -15.60 -16.79
C ALA A 266 -15.37 -15.70 -15.81
N PRO A 267 -16.41 -14.84 -15.97
CA PRO A 267 -17.63 -15.01 -15.19
C PRO A 267 -18.21 -16.40 -15.38
N PRO A 268 -18.75 -17.04 -14.33
CA PRO A 268 -19.34 -18.38 -14.44
C PRO A 268 -20.45 -18.48 -15.49
N GLU A 269 -21.17 -17.39 -15.74
CA GLU A 269 -22.25 -17.29 -16.75
C GLU A 269 -21.72 -17.12 -18.17
N PHE A 270 -20.46 -16.74 -18.34
CA PHE A 270 -19.86 -16.64 -19.67
C PHE A 270 -19.83 -18.02 -20.33
N TYR A 271 -20.38 -18.15 -21.53
CA TYR A 271 -20.64 -19.44 -22.18
C TYR A 271 -19.43 -20.38 -22.13
N PHE A 272 -18.23 -19.88 -22.36
CA PHE A 272 -17.00 -20.69 -22.36
C PHE A 272 -16.63 -21.21 -20.97
N ALA A 273 -16.84 -20.41 -19.92
CA ALA A 273 -16.65 -20.81 -18.53
C ALA A 273 -17.77 -21.78 -18.09
N LYS A 274 -19.01 -21.48 -18.43
CA LYS A 274 -20.17 -22.32 -18.12
C LYS A 274 -20.01 -23.74 -18.70
N ASP A 275 -19.60 -23.85 -19.96
CA ASP A 275 -19.31 -25.16 -20.59
C ASP A 275 -18.19 -25.90 -19.85
N ALA A 276 -17.16 -25.19 -19.40
CA ALA A 276 -16.08 -25.78 -18.66
C ALA A 276 -16.54 -26.29 -17.28
N ILE A 277 -17.36 -25.53 -16.56
CA ILE A 277 -17.95 -25.90 -15.26
C ILE A 277 -18.82 -27.14 -15.43
N ILE A 278 -19.74 -27.16 -16.41
CA ILE A 278 -20.62 -28.29 -16.66
C ILE A 278 -19.83 -29.59 -16.90
N ARG A 279 -18.70 -29.52 -17.58
CA ARG A 279 -17.83 -30.69 -17.83
C ARG A 279 -17.21 -31.29 -16.58
N VAL A 280 -17.07 -30.52 -15.50
CA VAL A 280 -16.32 -30.93 -14.31
C VAL A 280 -17.15 -30.96 -13.03
N LYS A 281 -18.33 -30.34 -12.97
CA LYS A 281 -19.12 -30.14 -11.75
C LYS A 281 -19.36 -31.43 -10.96
N ASP A 282 -19.66 -32.56 -11.64
CA ASP A 282 -19.98 -33.84 -11.00
C ASP A 282 -18.74 -34.56 -10.42
N ARG A 283 -17.52 -34.15 -10.78
CA ARG A 283 -16.28 -34.84 -10.42
C ARG A 283 -15.22 -33.92 -9.78
N ILE A 284 -15.45 -32.62 -9.75
CA ILE A 284 -14.45 -31.67 -9.24
C ILE A 284 -14.16 -31.91 -7.77
N MET A 285 -15.18 -32.27 -6.98
CA MET A 285 -15.06 -32.51 -5.52
C MET A 285 -14.35 -33.84 -5.16
N ALA A 286 -13.76 -34.55 -6.11
CA ALA A 286 -12.92 -35.69 -5.79
C ALA A 286 -11.69 -35.25 -4.98
N MET A 287 -11.29 -36.05 -3.98
CA MET A 287 -10.18 -35.71 -3.06
C MET A 287 -8.86 -35.47 -3.79
N ASP A 288 -8.62 -36.12 -4.92
CA ASP A 288 -7.41 -35.91 -5.75
C ASP A 288 -7.32 -34.49 -6.32
N ASN A 289 -8.45 -33.81 -6.44
CA ASN A 289 -8.55 -32.44 -6.93
C ASN A 289 -8.37 -31.38 -5.82
N LEU A 290 -8.40 -31.79 -4.54
CA LEU A 290 -8.21 -30.88 -3.42
C LEU A 290 -6.77 -30.37 -3.38
N LYS A 291 -6.59 -29.05 -3.42
CA LYS A 291 -5.31 -28.35 -3.37
C LYS A 291 -5.36 -27.22 -2.35
N VAL A 292 -4.21 -26.91 -1.77
CA VAL A 292 -4.04 -25.68 -0.97
C VAL A 292 -3.22 -24.72 -1.82
N ILE A 293 -3.81 -23.60 -2.22
CA ILE A 293 -3.18 -22.56 -3.05
C ILE A 293 -3.43 -21.21 -2.37
N CYS A 294 -2.38 -20.44 -2.15
CA CYS A 294 -2.47 -19.14 -1.43
C CYS A 294 -3.14 -19.23 -0.04
N GLY A 295 -3.03 -20.38 0.63
CA GLY A 295 -3.66 -20.62 1.94
C GLY A 295 -5.13 -21.05 1.88
N GLU A 296 -5.75 -21.06 0.70
CA GLU A 296 -7.14 -21.47 0.48
C GLU A 296 -7.22 -22.96 0.11
N GLN A 297 -8.19 -23.68 0.66
CA GLN A 297 -8.50 -25.07 0.26
C GLN A 297 -9.49 -25.04 -0.90
N LEU A 298 -9.06 -25.48 -2.07
CA LEU A 298 -9.84 -25.44 -3.29
C LEU A 298 -9.81 -26.77 -4.01
N PHE A 299 -10.93 -27.17 -4.59
CA PHE A 299 -10.96 -28.22 -5.59
C PHE A 299 -10.58 -27.64 -6.94
N VAL A 300 -9.59 -28.24 -7.62
CA VAL A 300 -8.97 -27.66 -8.82
C VAL A 300 -8.95 -28.67 -9.96
N MET A 301 -9.51 -28.30 -11.09
CA MET A 301 -9.35 -29.03 -12.35
C MET A 301 -8.84 -28.09 -13.45
N SER A 302 -8.04 -28.62 -14.35
CA SER A 302 -7.48 -27.86 -15.46
C SER A 302 -7.35 -28.72 -16.68
N PHE A 303 -7.66 -28.16 -17.83
CA PHE A 303 -7.50 -28.85 -19.10
C PHE A 303 -7.15 -27.90 -20.26
N LEU A 304 -6.55 -28.48 -21.29
CA LEU A 304 -6.34 -27.80 -22.54
C LEU A 304 -7.69 -27.61 -23.25
N ASN A 305 -7.98 -26.40 -23.66
CA ASN A 305 -9.18 -26.02 -24.38
C ASN A 305 -8.81 -25.22 -25.65
N TYR A 306 -9.80 -24.91 -26.46
CA TYR A 306 -9.60 -24.18 -27.70
C TYR A 306 -10.59 -23.02 -27.82
N TRP A 307 -10.06 -21.80 -27.87
CA TRP A 307 -10.83 -20.60 -28.17
C TRP A 307 -10.82 -20.36 -29.67
N LYS A 308 -11.94 -20.64 -30.36
CA LYS A 308 -12.05 -20.51 -31.83
C LYS A 308 -10.84 -21.13 -32.57
N GLY A 309 -10.43 -22.32 -32.17
CA GLY A 309 -9.29 -23.04 -32.73
C GLY A 309 -7.90 -22.68 -32.18
N ARG A 310 -7.81 -21.69 -31.31
CA ARG A 310 -6.55 -21.27 -30.66
C ARG A 310 -6.42 -21.92 -29.28
N ARG A 311 -5.23 -22.49 -28.99
CA ARG A 311 -4.98 -23.19 -27.73
C ARG A 311 -5.06 -22.24 -26.53
N CYS A 312 -5.80 -22.66 -25.51
CA CYS A 312 -5.83 -22.03 -24.20
C CYS A 312 -5.94 -23.07 -23.09
N TYR A 313 -5.59 -22.69 -21.88
CA TYR A 313 -5.75 -23.49 -20.67
C TYR A 313 -6.94 -22.91 -19.91
N THR A 314 -7.87 -23.78 -19.53
CA THR A 314 -9.00 -23.42 -18.67
C THR A 314 -8.77 -24.05 -17.31
N HIS A 315 -8.65 -23.21 -16.30
CA HIS A 315 -8.43 -23.57 -14.91
C HIS A 315 -9.73 -23.32 -14.15
N ILE A 316 -10.26 -24.33 -13.49
CA ILE A 316 -11.51 -24.29 -12.76
C ILE A 316 -11.19 -24.59 -11.32
N TYR A 317 -11.66 -23.71 -10.45
CA TYR A 317 -11.53 -23.79 -9.01
C TYR A 317 -12.93 -23.83 -8.41
N PHE A 318 -13.11 -24.58 -7.34
CA PHE A 318 -14.36 -24.66 -6.61
C PHE A 318 -14.07 -24.62 -5.11
N SER A 319 -14.75 -23.72 -4.42
CA SER A 319 -14.74 -23.60 -2.97
C SER A 319 -16.13 -23.92 -2.43
N THR A 320 -16.21 -24.87 -1.52
CA THR A 320 -17.47 -25.20 -0.83
C THR A 320 -17.90 -24.08 0.09
N GLU A 321 -16.93 -23.41 0.73
CA GLU A 321 -17.16 -22.26 1.62
C GLU A 321 -17.70 -21.05 0.85
N GLU A 322 -17.07 -20.71 -0.29
CA GLU A 322 -17.56 -19.62 -1.15
C GLU A 322 -18.92 -19.95 -1.75
N ALA A 323 -19.17 -21.19 -2.17
CA ALA A 323 -20.45 -21.62 -2.71
C ALA A 323 -21.59 -21.44 -1.71
N GLU A 324 -21.39 -21.83 -0.46
CA GLU A 324 -22.37 -21.65 0.62
C GLU A 324 -22.62 -20.17 0.93
N ALA A 325 -21.55 -19.38 1.01
CA ALA A 325 -21.64 -17.94 1.28
C ALA A 325 -22.34 -17.19 0.14
N GLU A 326 -21.95 -17.45 -1.12
CA GLU A 326 -22.56 -16.82 -2.30
C GLU A 326 -24.03 -17.17 -2.44
N PHE A 327 -24.39 -18.45 -2.22
CA PHE A 327 -25.77 -18.88 -2.33
C PHE A 327 -26.64 -18.33 -1.20
N SER A 328 -26.13 -18.26 0.02
CA SER A 328 -26.84 -17.65 1.14
C SER A 328 -27.10 -16.15 0.92
N TYR A 329 -26.10 -15.42 0.42
CA TYR A 329 -26.26 -14.01 0.05
C TYR A 329 -27.28 -13.82 -1.07
N PHE A 330 -27.22 -14.69 -2.10
CA PHE A 330 -28.15 -14.66 -3.22
C PHE A 330 -29.59 -14.90 -2.77
N LEU A 331 -29.85 -15.87 -1.88
CA LEU A 331 -31.18 -16.12 -1.33
C LEU A 331 -31.71 -14.95 -0.55
N GLY A 332 -30.86 -14.27 0.26
CA GLY A 332 -31.25 -13.04 0.93
C GLY A 332 -31.68 -11.94 -0.05
N LEU A 333 -30.94 -11.78 -1.16
CA LEU A 333 -31.29 -10.81 -2.20
C LEU A 333 -32.59 -11.19 -2.95
N ILE A 334 -32.85 -12.48 -3.16
CA ILE A 334 -34.14 -12.96 -3.71
C ILE A 334 -35.29 -12.56 -2.77
N GLU A 335 -35.14 -12.78 -1.46
CA GLU A 335 -36.15 -12.43 -0.45
C GLU A 335 -36.39 -10.91 -0.42
N ASP A 336 -35.34 -10.10 -0.42
CA ASP A 336 -35.43 -8.64 -0.46
C ASP A 336 -36.18 -8.17 -1.72
N CYS A 337 -35.80 -8.66 -2.89
CA CYS A 337 -36.44 -8.33 -4.17
C CYS A 337 -37.89 -8.77 -4.23
N HIS A 338 -38.25 -9.92 -3.66
CA HIS A 338 -39.62 -10.39 -3.56
C HIS A 338 -40.48 -9.45 -2.72
N ASN A 339 -39.95 -9.00 -1.57
CA ASN A 339 -40.62 -8.05 -0.70
C ASN A 339 -40.77 -6.67 -1.35
N GLU A 340 -39.76 -6.18 -2.04
CA GLU A 340 -39.79 -4.91 -2.80
C GLU A 340 -40.86 -4.95 -3.90
N LEU A 341 -40.92 -6.02 -4.66
CA LEU A 341 -41.92 -6.21 -5.71
C LEU A 341 -43.35 -6.29 -5.15
N ASN A 342 -43.56 -7.00 -4.04
CA ASN A 342 -44.88 -7.08 -3.38
C ASN A 342 -45.33 -5.75 -2.75
N SER A 343 -44.39 -4.93 -2.28
CA SER A 343 -44.66 -3.64 -1.65
C SER A 343 -44.76 -2.48 -2.64
N ASP A 344 -44.60 -2.74 -3.94
CA ASP A 344 -44.47 -1.73 -5.01
C ASP A 344 -43.32 -0.72 -4.81
N VAL A 345 -42.34 -1.07 -3.99
CA VAL A 345 -41.12 -0.29 -3.78
C VAL A 345 -40.01 -0.90 -4.65
N ARG A 346 -39.70 -0.25 -5.77
CA ARG A 346 -38.66 -0.73 -6.67
C ARG A 346 -37.35 0.00 -6.41
N VAL A 347 -36.30 -0.78 -6.20
CA VAL A 347 -34.92 -0.33 -6.09
C VAL A 347 -34.28 -0.36 -7.48
N ARG A 348 -33.76 0.76 -7.94
CA ARG A 348 -33.21 0.91 -9.31
C ARG A 348 -32.05 -0.06 -9.57
N GLU A 349 -31.24 -0.30 -8.60
CA GLU A 349 -30.09 -1.20 -8.64
C GLU A 349 -30.51 -2.66 -8.84
N HIS A 350 -31.73 -3.03 -8.42
CA HIS A 350 -32.28 -4.39 -8.51
C HIS A 350 -33.09 -4.65 -9.79
N GLU A 351 -33.27 -3.67 -10.67
CA GLU A 351 -34.08 -3.82 -11.90
C GLU A 351 -33.66 -4.97 -12.81
N SER A 352 -32.37 -5.22 -12.97
CA SER A 352 -31.85 -6.36 -13.74
C SER A 352 -32.15 -7.70 -13.06
N PHE A 353 -32.16 -7.68 -11.72
CA PHE A 353 -32.42 -8.84 -10.88
C PHE A 353 -33.90 -9.22 -10.92
N TYR A 354 -34.81 -8.25 -10.82
CA TYR A 354 -36.25 -8.48 -10.98
C TYR A 354 -36.57 -9.16 -12.31
N ARG A 355 -36.00 -8.65 -13.41
CA ARG A 355 -36.23 -9.22 -14.75
C ARG A 355 -35.72 -10.63 -14.93
N LYS A 356 -34.67 -11.00 -14.25
CA LYS A 356 -34.02 -12.30 -14.40
C LYS A 356 -34.64 -13.38 -13.51
N TYR A 357 -35.01 -13.02 -12.29
CA TYR A 357 -35.39 -13.99 -11.26
C TYR A 357 -36.87 -13.95 -10.87
N PHE A 358 -37.65 -13.01 -11.41
CA PHE A 358 -39.06 -12.90 -11.10
C PHE A 358 -39.93 -12.72 -12.33
N ASN A 359 -41.13 -13.36 -12.29
CA ASN A 359 -42.23 -13.12 -13.20
C ASN A 359 -43.30 -12.33 -12.47
N VAL A 360 -43.58 -11.12 -12.93
CA VAL A 360 -44.62 -10.27 -12.35
C VAL A 360 -45.84 -10.29 -13.26
N ILE A 361 -46.94 -10.83 -12.74
CA ILE A 361 -48.20 -11.00 -13.48
C ILE A 361 -49.20 -10.02 -12.87
N GLU A 362 -49.72 -9.09 -13.66
CA GLU A 362 -50.82 -8.21 -13.27
C GLU A 362 -52.13 -8.92 -13.52
N THR A 363 -53.01 -8.98 -12.51
CA THR A 363 -54.34 -9.60 -12.58
C THR A 363 -55.39 -8.59 -12.12
N ASP A 364 -56.66 -8.86 -12.46
CA ASP A 364 -57.81 -8.01 -12.03
C ASP A 364 -57.94 -7.91 -10.48
N TYR A 365 -57.28 -8.79 -9.75
CA TYR A 365 -57.32 -8.88 -8.28
C TYR A 365 -56.04 -8.43 -7.60
N GLY A 366 -55.08 -7.91 -8.38
CA GLY A 366 -53.77 -7.47 -7.87
C GLY A 366 -52.62 -8.09 -8.62
N LYS A 367 -51.46 -7.90 -8.09
CA LYS A 367 -50.17 -8.33 -8.66
C LYS A 367 -49.73 -9.66 -8.04
N ILE A 368 -49.34 -10.60 -8.89
CA ILE A 368 -48.71 -11.85 -8.47
C ILE A 368 -47.24 -11.80 -8.82
N VAL A 369 -46.38 -12.03 -7.82
CA VAL A 369 -44.93 -12.10 -7.99
C VAL A 369 -44.50 -13.55 -7.83
N GLU A 370 -44.03 -14.17 -8.92
CA GLU A 370 -43.56 -15.54 -8.94
C GLU A 370 -42.05 -15.58 -9.15
N GLU A 371 -41.36 -16.42 -8.39
CA GLU A 371 -39.92 -16.65 -8.56
C GLU A 371 -39.64 -17.53 -9.78
N ASN A 372 -38.61 -17.18 -10.55
CA ASN A 372 -38.11 -17.99 -11.64
C ASN A 372 -37.15 -19.09 -11.11
N GLY A 373 -37.74 -20.23 -10.74
CA GLY A 373 -36.98 -21.34 -10.16
C GLY A 373 -35.86 -21.87 -11.05
N GLU A 374 -36.04 -21.86 -12.40
CA GLU A 374 -34.96 -22.29 -13.32
C GLU A 374 -33.76 -21.35 -13.27
N ALA A 375 -34.00 -20.04 -13.21
CA ALA A 375 -32.93 -19.04 -13.10
C ALA A 375 -32.19 -19.15 -11.75
N ILE A 376 -32.92 -19.39 -10.65
CA ILE A 376 -32.38 -19.60 -9.32
C ILE A 376 -31.50 -20.86 -9.27
N MET A 377 -32.00 -21.97 -9.82
CA MET A 377 -31.22 -23.22 -9.89
C MET A 377 -29.97 -23.05 -10.77
N SER A 378 -30.09 -22.33 -11.89
CA SER A 378 -28.93 -22.05 -12.76
C SER A 378 -27.85 -21.22 -12.07
N TYR A 379 -28.22 -20.36 -11.13
CA TYR A 379 -27.24 -19.62 -10.30
C TYR A 379 -26.54 -20.56 -9.31
N ASN A 380 -27.30 -21.42 -8.63
CA ASN A 380 -26.74 -22.40 -7.70
C ASN A 380 -25.77 -23.38 -8.37
N ASP A 381 -26.01 -23.73 -9.62
CA ASP A 381 -25.15 -24.63 -10.41
C ASP A 381 -23.72 -24.07 -10.63
N VAL A 382 -23.52 -22.76 -10.50
CA VAL A 382 -22.23 -22.09 -10.74
C VAL A 382 -21.68 -21.37 -9.53
N ALA A 383 -22.42 -21.30 -8.43
CA ALA A 383 -21.97 -20.69 -7.18
C ALA A 383 -20.70 -21.38 -6.65
N GLY A 384 -19.75 -20.64 -6.14
CA GLY A 384 -18.47 -21.12 -5.63
C GLY A 384 -17.47 -21.55 -6.73
N PHE A 385 -17.84 -21.44 -8.00
CA PHE A 385 -16.92 -21.70 -9.11
C PHE A 385 -16.17 -20.42 -9.53
N PHE A 386 -14.89 -20.60 -9.76
CA PHE A 386 -13.98 -19.56 -10.24
C PHE A 386 -13.22 -20.11 -11.45
N VAL A 387 -13.22 -19.38 -12.56
CA VAL A 387 -12.62 -19.85 -13.81
C VAL A 387 -11.59 -18.85 -14.31
N LEU A 388 -10.37 -19.34 -14.58
CA LEU A 388 -9.31 -18.58 -15.25
C LEU A 388 -9.02 -19.19 -16.62
N ILE A 389 -8.91 -18.33 -17.62
CA ILE A 389 -8.52 -18.71 -18.99
C ILE A 389 -7.14 -18.10 -19.26
N SER A 390 -6.20 -18.89 -19.77
CA SER A 390 -4.86 -18.42 -20.13
C SER A 390 -4.38 -19.06 -21.43
N ASN A 391 -3.65 -18.30 -22.26
CA ASN A 391 -3.00 -18.83 -23.44
C ASN A 391 -1.56 -19.31 -23.18
N THR A 392 -0.96 -19.01 -22.02
CA THR A 392 0.45 -19.33 -21.71
C THR A 392 0.66 -20.09 -20.42
N VAL A 393 -0.12 -19.82 -19.38
CA VAL A 393 0.08 -20.40 -18.05
C VAL A 393 -0.63 -21.75 -17.98
N LYS A 394 0.16 -22.82 -17.83
CA LYS A 394 -0.33 -24.21 -17.82
C LYS A 394 -0.75 -24.71 -16.43
N SER A 395 -0.08 -24.20 -15.41
CA SER A 395 -0.32 -24.62 -14.02
C SER A 395 -1.47 -23.85 -13.40
N PRO A 396 -2.53 -24.53 -12.92
CA PRO A 396 -3.62 -23.84 -12.23
C PRO A 396 -3.15 -23.16 -10.94
N ALA A 397 -2.22 -23.75 -10.19
CA ALA A 397 -1.67 -23.13 -9.00
C ALA A 397 -0.98 -21.79 -9.34
N THR A 398 -0.15 -21.78 -10.38
CA THR A 398 0.52 -20.56 -10.84
C THR A 398 -0.48 -19.51 -11.32
N ALA A 399 -1.50 -19.91 -12.09
CA ALA A 399 -2.51 -18.99 -12.60
C ALA A 399 -3.28 -18.31 -11.45
N LEU A 400 -3.70 -19.08 -10.44
CA LEU A 400 -4.42 -18.54 -9.29
C LEU A 400 -3.51 -17.64 -8.43
N THR A 401 -2.27 -18.06 -8.17
CA THR A 401 -1.31 -17.23 -7.41
C THR A 401 -1.11 -15.86 -8.05
N LEU A 402 -0.95 -15.82 -9.37
CA LEU A 402 -0.79 -14.56 -10.10
C LEU A 402 -2.05 -13.70 -10.04
N TYR A 403 -3.23 -14.33 -10.13
CA TYR A 403 -4.50 -13.63 -10.03
C TYR A 403 -4.70 -13.05 -8.61
N ARG A 404 -4.44 -13.83 -7.56
CA ARG A 404 -4.55 -13.38 -6.17
C ARG A 404 -3.54 -12.27 -5.82
N GLN A 405 -2.33 -12.34 -6.37
CA GLN A 405 -1.35 -11.25 -6.23
C GLN A 405 -1.88 -9.95 -6.85
N LYS A 406 -2.52 -10.02 -8.02
CA LYS A 406 -3.20 -8.88 -8.63
C LYS A 406 -4.23 -8.29 -7.67
N ASP A 407 -5.16 -9.13 -7.19
CA ASP A 407 -6.25 -8.70 -6.31
C ASP A 407 -5.70 -8.03 -5.03
N MET A 408 -4.66 -8.60 -4.43
CA MET A 408 -3.99 -8.02 -3.26
C MET A 408 -3.41 -6.62 -3.56
N VAL A 409 -2.67 -6.48 -4.65
CA VAL A 409 -2.04 -5.21 -5.02
C VAL A 409 -3.09 -4.14 -5.31
N GLU A 410 -4.15 -4.50 -6.02
CA GLU A 410 -5.24 -3.59 -6.37
C GLU A 410 -6.03 -3.16 -5.12
N LYS A 411 -6.40 -4.09 -4.27
CA LYS A 411 -7.09 -3.82 -3.00
C LYS A 411 -6.26 -2.89 -2.11
N GLU A 412 -4.97 -3.18 -1.95
CA GLU A 412 -4.11 -2.34 -1.12
C GLU A 412 -3.90 -0.95 -1.74
N PHE A 413 -3.87 -0.84 -3.07
CA PHE A 413 -3.81 0.45 -3.73
C PHE A 413 -5.11 1.26 -3.55
N GLU A 414 -6.26 0.60 -3.63
CA GLU A 414 -7.56 1.25 -3.36
C GLU A 414 -7.69 1.70 -1.90
N ASN A 415 -7.23 0.89 -0.95
CA ASN A 415 -7.21 1.25 0.47
C ASN A 415 -6.36 2.51 0.74
N LEU A 416 -5.31 2.74 -0.06
CA LEU A 416 -4.48 3.94 0.05
C LEU A 416 -5.16 5.20 -0.49
N ARG A 417 -6.30 5.08 -1.16
CA ARG A 417 -7.02 6.22 -1.74
C ARG A 417 -7.83 6.93 -0.66
N ASN A 418 -7.42 8.16 -0.34
CA ASN A 418 -8.15 9.02 0.58
C ASN A 418 -8.66 10.27 -0.17
N GLU A 419 -9.96 10.29 -0.47
CA GLU A 419 -10.59 11.42 -1.19
C GLU A 419 -10.53 12.75 -0.40
N ARG A 420 -10.48 12.69 0.93
CA ARG A 420 -10.42 13.88 1.79
C ARG A 420 -9.14 14.70 1.57
N ASP A 421 -8.03 14.06 1.18
CA ASP A 421 -6.79 14.79 0.91
C ASP A 421 -6.89 15.70 -0.31
N ARG A 422 -7.67 15.34 -1.31
CA ARG A 422 -7.90 16.18 -2.50
C ARG A 422 -8.47 17.54 -2.10
N ILE A 423 -9.40 17.56 -1.17
CA ILE A 423 -10.03 18.78 -0.66
C ILE A 423 -9.08 19.54 0.27
N ASN A 424 -8.47 18.82 1.22
CA ASN A 424 -7.66 19.42 2.29
C ASN A 424 -6.32 19.98 1.79
N LEU A 425 -5.72 19.36 0.77
CA LEU A 425 -4.44 19.80 0.19
C LEU A 425 -4.62 20.65 -1.08
N LYS A 426 -5.87 20.97 -1.45
CA LYS A 426 -6.17 21.76 -2.66
C LYS A 426 -5.54 21.16 -3.93
N LEU A 427 -5.43 19.83 -4.02
CA LEU A 427 -4.87 19.12 -5.17
C LEU A 427 -5.89 19.05 -6.33
N TYR A 428 -6.31 20.22 -6.81
CA TYR A 428 -7.28 20.32 -7.92
C TYR A 428 -6.64 20.25 -9.30
N SER A 429 -5.31 20.28 -9.38
CA SER A 429 -4.57 20.19 -10.63
C SER A 429 -4.20 18.74 -10.97
N ASP A 430 -4.01 18.45 -12.25
CA ASP A 430 -3.50 17.15 -12.72
C ASP A 430 -2.12 16.83 -12.14
N ALA A 431 -1.30 17.84 -11.90
CA ALA A 431 0.02 17.69 -11.28
C ALA A 431 -0.10 17.22 -9.82
N GLY A 432 -0.97 17.86 -9.02
CA GLY A 432 -1.19 17.47 -7.63
C GLY A 432 -1.77 16.06 -7.51
N TYR A 433 -2.70 15.71 -8.40
CA TYR A 433 -3.24 14.34 -8.45
C TYR A 433 -2.16 13.32 -8.80
N ARG A 434 -1.32 13.60 -9.78
CA ARG A 434 -0.19 12.76 -10.20
C ARG A 434 0.81 12.55 -9.07
N GLY A 435 1.17 13.63 -8.36
CA GLY A 435 2.07 13.58 -7.22
C GLY A 435 1.52 12.71 -6.09
N ARG A 436 0.22 12.86 -5.78
CA ARG A 436 -0.43 12.04 -4.77
C ARG A 436 -0.45 10.55 -5.16
N LEU A 437 -0.79 10.23 -6.40
CA LEU A 437 -0.79 8.87 -6.91
C LEU A 437 0.60 8.23 -6.82
N PHE A 438 1.62 9.01 -7.12
CA PHE A 438 3.01 8.58 -6.96
C PHE A 438 3.35 8.28 -5.49
N LEU A 439 2.94 9.15 -4.57
CA LEU A 439 3.16 8.92 -3.15
C LEU A 439 2.44 7.64 -2.66
N GLN A 440 1.21 7.40 -3.12
CA GLN A 440 0.48 6.16 -2.83
C GLN A 440 1.21 4.94 -3.39
N PHE A 441 1.79 5.05 -4.58
CA PHE A 441 2.62 3.99 -5.16
C PHE A 441 3.85 3.67 -4.28
N ILE A 442 4.56 4.67 -3.78
CA ILE A 442 5.71 4.46 -2.87
C ILE A 442 5.25 3.76 -1.57
N CYS A 443 4.12 4.21 -1.00
CA CYS A 443 3.53 3.57 0.18
C CYS A 443 3.17 2.10 -0.09
N LEU A 444 2.55 1.81 -1.24
CA LEU A 444 2.17 0.46 -1.67
C LEU A 444 3.39 -0.45 -1.79
N VAL A 445 4.48 0.01 -2.40
CA VAL A 445 5.74 -0.74 -2.51
C VAL A 445 6.22 -1.20 -1.14
N LEU A 446 6.26 -0.30 -0.16
CA LEU A 446 6.66 -0.62 1.21
C LEU A 446 5.67 -1.57 1.89
N LYS A 447 4.36 -1.34 1.73
CA LYS A 447 3.29 -2.17 2.31
C LYS A 447 3.37 -3.62 1.82
N ILE A 448 3.49 -3.81 0.51
CA ILE A 448 3.63 -5.16 -0.11
C ILE A 448 4.91 -5.86 0.38
N ARG A 449 6.02 -5.14 0.54
CA ARG A 449 7.26 -5.73 1.09
C ARG A 449 7.08 -6.24 2.52
N ILE A 450 6.35 -5.49 3.36
CA ILE A 450 6.06 -5.89 4.74
C ILE A 450 5.08 -7.07 4.75
N LEU A 451 4.01 -7.03 3.97
CA LEU A 451 3.05 -8.14 3.84
C LEU A 451 3.75 -9.43 3.45
N ASN A 452 4.63 -9.39 2.45
CA ASN A 452 5.41 -10.58 2.04
C ASN A 452 6.27 -11.13 3.18
N ALA A 453 6.84 -10.28 4.02
CA ALA A 453 7.62 -10.71 5.17
C ALA A 453 6.74 -11.37 6.25
N ILE A 454 5.56 -10.82 6.49
CA ILE A 454 4.56 -11.37 7.43
C ILE A 454 4.10 -12.75 6.95
N GLU A 455 3.70 -12.87 5.68
CA GLU A 455 3.20 -14.12 5.11
C GLU A 455 4.26 -15.23 5.06
N SER A 456 5.51 -14.87 4.77
CA SER A 456 6.60 -15.83 4.65
C SER A 456 7.21 -16.28 5.97
N ASN A 457 6.83 -15.64 7.09
CA ASN A 457 7.46 -15.92 8.39
C ASN A 457 6.44 -16.36 9.45
N THR A 458 6.66 -17.53 10.02
CA THR A 458 5.75 -18.12 11.03
C THR A 458 5.65 -17.30 12.31
N LEU A 459 6.69 -16.55 12.69
CA LEU A 459 6.70 -15.70 13.89
C LEU A 459 5.81 -14.47 13.73
N LEU A 460 5.63 -14.00 12.50
CA LEU A 460 4.80 -12.83 12.20
C LEU A 460 3.38 -13.22 11.75
N LYS A 461 3.13 -14.51 11.57
CA LYS A 461 1.84 -15.00 11.10
C LYS A 461 0.70 -14.58 12.03
N GLY A 462 -0.29 -13.88 11.48
CA GLY A 462 -1.42 -13.34 12.23
C GLY A 462 -1.24 -11.90 12.72
N MET A 463 -0.06 -11.30 12.53
CA MET A 463 0.12 -9.85 12.72
C MET A 463 -0.39 -9.11 11.47
N SER A 464 -1.04 -7.99 11.68
CA SER A 464 -1.27 -7.02 10.60
C SER A 464 -0.02 -6.17 10.35
N VAL A 465 0.01 -5.47 9.21
CA VAL A 465 1.06 -4.46 8.97
C VAL A 465 1.09 -3.43 10.08
N GLN A 466 -0.09 -3.00 10.55
CA GLN A 466 -0.20 -2.00 11.61
C GLN A 466 0.34 -2.50 12.95
N ASP A 467 0.08 -3.76 13.32
CA ASP A 467 0.61 -4.35 14.55
C ASP A 467 2.15 -4.36 14.53
N LEU A 468 2.74 -4.78 13.40
CA LEU A 468 4.19 -4.80 13.23
C LEU A 468 4.80 -3.39 13.36
N LEU A 469 4.18 -2.40 12.72
CA LEU A 469 4.65 -1.02 12.77
C LEU A 469 4.50 -0.43 14.18
N GLN A 470 3.40 -0.71 14.89
CA GLN A 470 3.20 -0.27 16.27
C GLN A 470 4.22 -0.90 17.23
N GLU A 471 4.56 -2.16 17.05
CA GLU A 471 5.62 -2.81 17.82
C GLU A 471 6.96 -2.08 17.64
N MET A 472 7.33 -1.77 16.39
CA MET A 472 8.56 -1.01 16.12
C MET A 472 8.50 0.43 16.62
N LYS A 473 7.33 1.05 16.64
CA LYS A 473 7.10 2.43 17.12
C LYS A 473 7.38 2.60 18.61
N ALA A 474 7.37 1.51 19.37
CA ALA A 474 7.72 1.52 20.78
C ALA A 474 9.20 1.84 21.05
N VAL A 475 10.09 1.63 20.07
CA VAL A 475 11.50 2.07 20.16
C VAL A 475 11.57 3.57 19.98
N LYS A 476 12.01 4.28 21.04
CA LYS A 476 12.02 5.74 21.12
C LYS A 476 13.44 6.31 21.06
N LYS A 477 13.54 7.48 20.48
CA LYS A 477 14.70 8.37 20.52
C LYS A 477 14.38 9.53 21.48
N VAL A 478 15.21 9.69 22.49
CA VAL A 478 15.04 10.71 23.54
C VAL A 478 16.16 11.74 23.39
N SER A 479 15.83 12.95 22.99
CA SER A 479 16.76 14.08 22.86
C SER A 479 16.58 15.00 24.05
N ILE A 480 17.65 15.16 24.83
CA ILE A 480 17.65 16.02 26.03
C ILE A 480 18.48 17.26 25.72
N PRO A 481 17.93 18.48 25.88
CA PRO A 481 18.68 19.71 25.69
C PRO A 481 19.94 19.73 26.55
N GLY A 482 21.10 19.91 25.92
CA GLY A 482 22.39 19.92 26.60
C GLY A 482 23.20 18.65 26.51
N PHE A 483 22.64 17.60 25.95
CA PHE A 483 23.37 16.40 25.53
C PHE A 483 23.52 16.42 24.01
N ASP A 484 24.73 16.14 23.53
CA ASP A 484 25.04 16.19 22.09
C ASP A 484 24.52 14.92 21.34
N THR A 485 24.28 13.84 22.07
CA THR A 485 23.80 12.56 21.51
C THR A 485 22.44 12.20 22.11
N PRO A 486 21.48 11.73 21.29
CA PRO A 486 20.20 11.26 21.78
C PRO A 486 20.33 9.89 22.46
N PHE A 487 19.42 9.59 23.37
CA PHE A 487 19.28 8.26 23.99
C PHE A 487 18.25 7.45 23.22
N TYR A 488 18.41 6.12 23.22
CA TYR A 488 17.46 5.20 22.60
C TYR A 488 16.94 4.18 23.63
N THR A 489 15.65 3.85 23.54
CA THR A 489 15.09 2.79 24.39
C THR A 489 15.63 1.41 23.96
N LYS A 490 15.66 0.47 24.89
CA LYS A 490 16.07 -0.91 24.60
C LYS A 490 15.13 -1.57 23.58
N VAL A 491 15.72 -2.32 22.67
CA VAL A 491 15.01 -3.22 21.75
C VAL A 491 14.61 -4.49 22.50
N ASN A 492 13.35 -4.88 22.44
CA ASN A 492 12.85 -6.13 23.00
C ASN A 492 13.08 -7.31 22.03
N ASN A 493 12.74 -8.53 22.46
CA ASN A 493 12.97 -9.74 21.67
C ASN A 493 12.17 -9.77 20.36
N ILE A 494 10.91 -9.29 20.38
CA ILE A 494 10.03 -9.27 19.22
C ILE A 494 10.58 -8.27 18.17
N GLN A 495 10.95 -7.07 18.61
CA GLN A 495 11.55 -6.04 17.77
C GLN A 495 12.88 -6.52 17.15
N ALA A 496 13.71 -7.22 17.94
CA ALA A 496 14.95 -7.78 17.42
C ALA A 496 14.69 -8.86 16.34
N GLU A 497 13.68 -9.71 16.52
CA GLU A 497 13.32 -10.70 15.51
C GLU A 497 12.71 -10.05 14.26
N ILE A 498 11.87 -9.02 14.40
CA ILE A 498 11.38 -8.24 13.27
C ILE A 498 12.57 -7.70 12.45
N LEU A 499 13.55 -7.05 13.08
CA LEU A 499 14.71 -6.50 12.38
C LEU A 499 15.49 -7.59 11.63
N LYS A 500 15.72 -8.76 12.24
CA LYS A 500 16.40 -9.89 11.59
C LYS A 500 15.65 -10.40 10.36
N ILE A 501 14.31 -10.49 10.44
CA ILE A 501 13.47 -10.92 9.30
C ILE A 501 13.65 -9.99 8.10
N PHE A 502 13.85 -8.69 8.37
CA PHE A 502 14.17 -7.71 7.32
C PHE A 502 15.68 -7.62 7.02
N GLY A 503 16.52 -8.53 7.52
CA GLY A 503 17.94 -8.55 7.26
C GLY A 503 18.72 -7.40 7.89
N MET A 504 18.20 -6.83 8.99
CA MET A 504 18.84 -5.74 9.74
C MET A 504 19.44 -6.30 11.04
N ASP A 505 20.60 -5.78 11.43
CA ASP A 505 21.25 -6.21 12.68
C ASP A 505 20.65 -5.46 13.89
N PRO A 506 19.97 -6.17 14.81
CA PRO A 506 19.44 -5.54 16.02
C PRO A 506 20.54 -4.96 16.93
N SER A 507 21.79 -5.44 16.77
CA SER A 507 22.92 -4.93 17.58
C SER A 507 23.27 -3.49 17.26
N GLU A 508 23.05 -3.03 16.03
CA GLU A 508 23.23 -1.62 15.65
C GLU A 508 22.32 -0.72 16.47
N LEU A 509 21.02 -1.04 16.52
CA LEU A 509 20.05 -0.28 17.30
C LEU A 509 20.32 -0.39 18.81
N THR A 510 20.78 -1.56 19.27
CA THR A 510 21.16 -1.80 20.66
C THR A 510 22.44 -1.04 21.03
N SER A 511 23.41 -0.92 20.11
CA SER A 511 24.65 -0.16 20.34
C SER A 511 24.36 1.33 20.50
N LEU A 512 23.43 1.88 19.69
CA LEU A 512 22.95 3.26 19.88
C LEU A 512 22.34 3.48 21.27
N SER A 513 21.67 2.46 21.83
CA SER A 513 21.11 2.55 23.18
C SER A 513 22.16 2.44 24.31
N ARG A 514 23.34 1.82 24.04
CA ARG A 514 24.42 1.60 25.01
C ARG A 514 25.45 2.71 25.04
N GLN A 515 25.72 3.39 23.94
CA GLN A 515 26.73 4.47 23.86
C GLN A 515 26.43 5.64 24.79
N ASN A 516 25.23 5.72 25.33
CA ASN A 516 24.78 6.78 26.21
C ASN A 516 24.62 6.34 27.69
N ALA A 517 24.96 5.09 28.01
CA ALA A 517 24.85 4.54 29.38
C ALA A 517 26.20 4.53 30.13
N THR A 518 27.30 4.97 29.49
CA THR A 518 28.64 5.18 30.06
C THR A 518 29.00 6.66 30.04
#